data_559c0e23ab09dbad5de950fc35cca4ee
#
_entry.id   559c0e23ab09dbad5de950fc35cca4ee
#
_cell.length_a   1.000
_cell.length_b   1.000
_cell.length_c   1.000
_cell.angle_alpha   90.00
_cell.angle_beta   90.00
_cell.angle_gamma   90.00
#
_symmetry.space_group_name_H-M   'P 1'
#
loop_
_entity.id
_entity.type
_entity.pdbx_description
1 polymer ?
#
loop_
_entity_poly.entity_id
_entity_poly.type
_entity_poly.pdbx_seq_one_letter_code
_entity_poly.pdbx_strand_id
1 'polypeptide(L)'
;MRSEVESVIRQLAEVEISKLLPFGSEFSDTLFTIGKRAIVKYKEKYWLLLPKDSNKNEEFMLLTELFSYLRYMEESHILYVKESEHPVDVLIQGLNDKHFNSVTQNYDLGNGCLLSYGEDQLSIICRDNPKYNLSESEDISLLTAEIEHYLLGYVYPTASLRDFIQHGYLSSSDYQSKSAISISRISIVVAIAIALLSPILTVFIGNRYGKTTIVQHQFDTLMRLGKPTLEERDSNHNVQPCTKQQLWQPLRN
;
A
#
# COMPACT_ATOMS: atom_id res chain seq x y z
N MET A 1 6.45 -8.47 2.69
CA MET A 1 7.21 -7.71 1.66
C MET A 1 8.67 -8.12 1.69
N ARG A 2 9.25 -8.37 0.52
CA ARG A 2 10.68 -8.72 0.38
C ARG A 2 11.54 -7.49 0.71
N SER A 3 12.72 -7.72 1.26
CA SER A 3 13.62 -6.63 1.69
C SER A 3 14.06 -5.69 0.55
N GLU A 4 14.21 -6.22 -0.67
CA GLU A 4 14.57 -5.41 -1.84
C GLU A 4 13.44 -4.46 -2.24
N VAL A 5 12.18 -4.93 -2.25
CA VAL A 5 11.00 -4.10 -2.54
C VAL A 5 10.83 -3.02 -1.46
N GLU A 6 11.00 -3.39 -0.20
CA GLU A 6 10.98 -2.44 0.91
C GLU A 6 12.05 -1.37 0.77
N SER A 7 13.27 -1.75 0.40
CA SER A 7 14.39 -0.83 0.18
C SER A 7 14.05 0.20 -0.92
N VAL A 8 13.51 -0.26 -2.04
CA VAL A 8 13.08 0.62 -3.15
C VAL A 8 12.01 1.61 -2.71
N ILE A 9 10.98 1.16 -1.99
CA ILE A 9 9.91 2.04 -1.52
C ILE A 9 10.44 3.09 -0.52
N ARG A 10 11.38 2.71 0.35
CA ARG A 10 12.03 3.65 1.28
C ARG A 10 12.89 4.68 0.55
N GLN A 11 13.70 4.24 -0.42
CA GLN A 11 14.50 5.14 -1.24
C GLN A 11 13.62 6.10 -2.04
N LEU A 12 12.49 5.63 -2.59
CA LEU A 12 11.55 6.49 -3.32
C LEU A 12 11.04 7.66 -2.45
N ALA A 13 10.89 7.47 -1.15
CA ALA A 13 10.48 8.54 -0.23
C ALA A 13 11.56 9.60 0.00
N GLU A 14 12.80 9.33 -0.38
CA GLU A 14 13.95 10.22 -0.23
C GLU A 14 14.37 10.89 -1.55
N VAL A 15 13.80 10.44 -2.69
CA VAL A 15 14.12 10.97 -4.01
C VAL A 15 13.72 12.45 -4.14
N GLU A 16 14.64 13.25 -4.65
CA GLU A 16 14.39 14.64 -4.98
C GLU A 16 13.66 14.75 -6.32
N ILE A 17 12.40 15.20 -6.29
CA ILE A 17 11.50 15.25 -7.48
C ILE A 17 12.12 16.00 -8.66
N SER A 18 12.95 17.00 -8.40
CA SER A 18 13.61 17.82 -9.44
C SER A 18 14.65 17.06 -10.27
N LYS A 19 15.09 15.90 -9.80
CA LYS A 19 16.15 15.09 -10.42
C LYS A 19 15.64 13.70 -10.83
N LEU A 20 14.34 13.51 -10.89
CA LEU A 20 13.74 12.21 -11.12
C LEU A 20 14.12 11.67 -12.50
N LEU A 21 14.70 10.47 -12.51
CA LEU A 21 14.89 9.64 -13.68
C LEU A 21 13.72 8.66 -13.83
N PRO A 22 13.59 7.99 -14.99
CA PRO A 22 12.66 6.85 -15.08
C PRO A 22 12.90 5.87 -13.93
N PHE A 23 11.85 5.31 -13.36
CA PHE A 23 11.93 4.52 -12.12
C PHE A 23 12.95 3.37 -12.21
N GLY A 24 12.96 2.64 -13.32
CA GLY A 24 13.92 1.56 -13.51
C GLY A 24 15.37 2.02 -13.54
N SER A 25 15.64 3.26 -14.00
CA SER A 25 16.98 3.85 -13.98
C SER A 25 17.37 4.39 -12.61
N GLU A 26 16.42 5.02 -11.90
CA GLU A 26 16.65 5.55 -10.54
C GLU A 26 17.01 4.44 -9.54
N PHE A 27 16.35 3.28 -9.67
CA PHE A 27 16.55 2.15 -8.75
C PHE A 27 17.35 1.00 -9.37
N SER A 28 18.10 1.27 -10.46
CA SER A 28 18.89 0.26 -11.15
C SER A 28 19.87 -0.44 -10.22
N ASP A 29 20.56 0.29 -9.37
CA ASP A 29 21.57 -0.27 -8.45
C ASP A 29 20.95 -1.17 -7.37
N THR A 30 19.67 -0.98 -7.05
CA THR A 30 18.98 -1.81 -6.06
C THR A 30 18.33 -3.03 -6.70
N LEU A 31 17.67 -2.85 -7.84
CA LEU A 31 16.87 -3.89 -8.49
C LEU A 31 17.63 -4.67 -9.56
N PHE A 32 18.45 -3.98 -10.36
CA PHE A 32 19.02 -4.51 -11.60
C PHE A 32 20.55 -4.38 -11.65
N THR A 33 21.22 -4.79 -10.59
CA THR A 33 22.69 -4.77 -10.57
C THR A 33 23.28 -5.87 -11.44
N ILE A 34 24.44 -5.58 -12.04
CA ILE A 34 25.24 -6.59 -12.74
C ILE A 34 25.49 -7.77 -11.79
N GLY A 35 25.21 -8.98 -12.25
CA GLY A 35 25.33 -10.20 -11.45
C GLY A 35 24.09 -10.58 -10.64
N LYS A 36 23.05 -9.76 -10.65
CA LYS A 36 21.73 -10.13 -10.09
C LYS A 36 20.70 -10.39 -11.17
N ARG A 37 20.29 -9.38 -11.88
CA ARG A 37 19.26 -9.47 -12.94
C ARG A 37 19.34 -8.29 -13.90
N ALA A 38 18.80 -8.50 -15.10
CA ALA A 38 18.54 -7.42 -16.06
C ALA A 38 17.24 -7.67 -16.80
N ILE A 39 16.56 -6.61 -17.22
CA ILE A 39 15.39 -6.69 -18.12
C ILE A 39 15.80 -6.11 -19.46
N VAL A 40 15.47 -6.83 -20.51
CA VAL A 40 15.80 -6.45 -21.89
C VAL A 40 14.55 -6.58 -22.77
N LYS A 41 14.22 -5.53 -23.52
CA LYS A 41 13.24 -5.62 -24.61
C LYS A 41 13.94 -6.13 -25.87
N TYR A 42 13.45 -7.24 -26.44
CA TYR A 42 13.96 -7.82 -27.68
C TYR A 42 12.83 -8.42 -28.47
N LYS A 43 12.70 -8.06 -29.74
CA LYS A 43 11.64 -8.51 -30.65
C LYS A 43 10.24 -8.36 -30.02
N GLU A 44 9.92 -7.19 -29.56
CA GLU A 44 8.64 -6.83 -28.92
C GLU A 44 8.30 -7.61 -27.62
N LYS A 45 9.27 -8.35 -27.08
CA LYS A 45 9.13 -9.09 -25.83
C LYS A 45 10.07 -8.58 -24.78
N TYR A 46 9.65 -8.70 -23.51
CA TYR A 46 10.52 -8.45 -22.37
C TYR A 46 11.09 -9.76 -21.83
N TRP A 47 12.39 -9.75 -21.59
CA TRP A 47 13.15 -10.87 -21.07
C TRP A 47 13.79 -10.49 -19.76
N LEU A 48 13.63 -11.35 -18.76
CA LEU A 48 14.37 -11.28 -17.52
C LEU A 48 15.62 -12.15 -17.67
N LEU A 49 16.78 -11.53 -17.55
CA LEU A 49 18.08 -12.20 -17.59
C LEU A 49 18.60 -12.38 -16.17
N LEU A 50 19.08 -13.58 -15.87
CA LEU A 50 19.48 -14.00 -14.54
C LEU A 50 20.85 -14.71 -14.60
N PRO A 51 21.61 -14.70 -13.47
CA PRO A 51 22.76 -15.58 -13.32
C PRO A 51 22.37 -17.04 -13.48
N LYS A 52 23.32 -17.85 -13.91
CA LYS A 52 23.16 -19.30 -13.98
C LYS A 52 22.76 -19.83 -12.59
N ASP A 53 21.86 -20.79 -12.58
CA ASP A 53 21.33 -21.42 -11.37
C ASP A 53 20.47 -20.50 -10.45
N SER A 54 20.03 -19.35 -10.96
CA SER A 54 19.08 -18.50 -10.24
C SER A 54 17.69 -19.14 -10.18
N ASN A 55 16.99 -18.88 -9.08
CA ASN A 55 15.60 -19.30 -8.93
C ASN A 55 14.67 -18.34 -9.70
N LYS A 56 14.36 -18.69 -10.96
CA LYS A 56 13.51 -17.88 -11.85
C LYS A 56 12.18 -17.51 -11.21
N ASN A 57 11.55 -18.45 -10.50
CA ASN A 57 10.26 -18.19 -9.85
C ASN A 57 10.38 -17.14 -8.74
N GLU A 58 11.44 -17.16 -7.96
CA GLU A 58 11.66 -16.16 -6.92
C GLU A 58 11.88 -14.77 -7.51
N GLU A 59 12.64 -14.68 -8.58
CA GLU A 59 12.90 -13.43 -9.28
C GLU A 59 11.65 -12.87 -9.96
N PHE A 60 10.87 -13.73 -10.61
CA PHE A 60 9.58 -13.34 -11.18
C PHE A 60 8.60 -12.85 -10.10
N MET A 61 8.54 -13.57 -8.98
CA MET A 61 7.70 -13.17 -7.84
C MET A 61 8.12 -11.84 -7.21
N LEU A 62 9.43 -11.53 -7.21
CA LEU A 62 9.91 -10.23 -6.71
C LEU A 62 9.41 -9.08 -7.59
N LEU A 63 9.49 -9.22 -8.92
CA LEU A 63 8.97 -8.21 -9.85
C LEU A 63 7.44 -8.07 -9.71
N THR A 64 6.73 -9.18 -9.61
CA THR A 64 5.27 -9.18 -9.42
C THR A 64 4.89 -8.49 -8.12
N GLU A 65 5.63 -8.73 -7.04
CA GLU A 65 5.41 -8.07 -5.75
C GLU A 65 5.68 -6.57 -5.86
N LEU A 66 6.77 -6.17 -6.50
CA LEU A 66 7.08 -4.75 -6.73
C LEU A 66 5.96 -4.04 -7.47
N PHE A 67 5.53 -4.59 -8.62
CA PHE A 67 4.46 -3.98 -9.42
C PHE A 67 3.13 -3.94 -8.68
N SER A 68 2.83 -4.96 -7.88
CA SER A 68 1.63 -4.99 -7.05
C SER A 68 1.63 -3.85 -6.02
N TYR A 69 2.77 -3.56 -5.40
CA TYR A 69 2.90 -2.44 -4.48
C TYR A 69 2.84 -1.09 -5.19
N LEU A 70 3.50 -0.94 -6.35
CA LEU A 70 3.44 0.29 -7.12
C LEU A 70 2.00 0.59 -7.57
N ARG A 71 1.28 -0.41 -8.07
CA ARG A 71 -0.14 -0.30 -8.43
C ARG A 71 -0.99 0.11 -7.23
N TYR A 72 -0.85 -0.58 -6.10
CA TYR A 72 -1.58 -0.24 -4.88
C TYR A 72 -1.31 1.19 -4.41
N MET A 73 -0.07 1.64 -4.47
CA MET A 73 0.29 3.02 -4.10
C MET A 73 -0.29 4.05 -5.07
N GLU A 74 -0.33 3.74 -6.37
CA GLU A 74 -0.95 4.61 -7.38
C GLU A 74 -2.46 4.70 -7.18
N GLU A 75 -3.16 3.57 -7.03
CA GLU A 75 -4.61 3.52 -6.75
C GLU A 75 -4.97 4.22 -5.44
N SER A 76 -4.08 4.21 -4.46
CA SER A 76 -4.24 4.92 -3.19
C SER A 76 -3.77 6.37 -3.20
N HIS A 77 -3.40 6.92 -4.37
CA HIS A 77 -2.87 8.27 -4.55
C HIS A 77 -1.62 8.60 -3.69
N ILE A 78 -0.83 7.57 -3.38
CA ILE A 78 0.45 7.69 -2.65
C ILE A 78 1.58 8.05 -3.61
N LEU A 79 1.43 7.67 -4.87
CA LEU A 79 2.30 8.08 -5.97
C LEU A 79 1.49 8.39 -7.24
N TYR A 80 2.14 9.06 -8.18
CA TYR A 80 1.65 9.26 -9.54
C TYR A 80 2.68 8.74 -10.53
N VAL A 81 2.21 8.20 -11.65
CA VAL A 81 3.08 7.74 -12.73
C VAL A 81 2.84 8.60 -13.96
N LYS A 82 3.92 9.06 -14.57
CA LYS A 82 3.90 9.71 -15.88
C LYS A 82 4.64 8.81 -16.86
N GLU A 83 3.98 8.43 -17.93
CA GLU A 83 4.59 7.64 -18.99
C GLU A 83 5.77 8.37 -19.63
N SER A 84 6.78 7.63 -20.04
CA SER A 84 7.91 8.16 -20.78
C SER A 84 7.49 8.44 -22.23
N GLU A 85 7.84 9.62 -22.72
CA GLU A 85 7.60 10.00 -24.13
C GLU A 85 8.57 9.32 -25.09
N HIS A 86 9.63 8.70 -24.57
CA HIS A 86 10.68 8.08 -25.38
C HIS A 86 10.61 6.55 -25.24
N PRO A 87 10.22 5.83 -26.31
CA PRO A 87 10.29 4.38 -26.31
C PRO A 87 11.74 3.95 -26.15
N VAL A 88 11.99 3.02 -25.25
CA VAL A 88 13.30 2.41 -25.07
C VAL A 88 13.29 1.06 -25.76
N ASP A 89 14.02 0.94 -26.86
CA ASP A 89 14.08 -0.32 -27.63
C ASP A 89 14.74 -1.45 -26.84
N VAL A 90 15.69 -1.09 -25.98
CA VAL A 90 16.38 -2.03 -25.08
C VAL A 90 16.45 -1.42 -23.68
N LEU A 91 15.84 -2.08 -22.72
CA LEU A 91 15.89 -1.75 -21.31
C LEU A 91 16.89 -2.67 -20.62
N ILE A 92 18.06 -2.14 -20.26
CA ILE A 92 19.04 -2.85 -19.44
C ILE A 92 19.30 -1.99 -18.22
N GLN A 93 18.80 -2.46 -17.08
CA GLN A 93 18.95 -1.77 -15.82
C GLN A 93 20.22 -2.22 -15.10
N GLY A 94 20.93 -1.27 -14.50
CA GLY A 94 22.18 -1.54 -13.78
C GLY A 94 23.40 -1.74 -14.69
N LEU A 95 23.29 -1.44 -15.99
CA LEU A 95 24.38 -1.49 -16.95
C LEU A 95 24.57 -0.11 -17.60
N ASN A 96 25.80 0.39 -17.57
CA ASN A 96 26.16 1.66 -18.18
C ASN A 96 26.59 1.45 -19.64
N ASP A 97 26.48 2.48 -20.46
CA ASP A 97 26.96 2.59 -21.84
C ASP A 97 26.59 1.42 -22.77
N LYS A 98 25.67 1.70 -23.68
CA LYS A 98 25.17 0.74 -24.65
C LYS A 98 25.65 1.15 -26.05
N HIS A 99 26.54 0.36 -26.62
CA HIS A 99 26.94 0.54 -28.01
C HIS A 99 26.54 -0.70 -28.81
N PHE A 100 25.59 -0.52 -29.72
CA PHE A 100 25.22 -1.57 -30.64
C PHE A 100 26.26 -1.74 -31.74
N ASN A 101 26.83 -2.91 -31.87
CA ASN A 101 27.71 -3.26 -32.96
C ASN A 101 26.90 -3.94 -34.06
N SER A 102 26.65 -3.22 -35.14
CA SER A 102 25.86 -3.70 -36.28
C SER A 102 26.48 -4.87 -37.03
N VAL A 103 27.78 -5.08 -36.94
CA VAL A 103 28.51 -6.18 -37.60
C VAL A 103 28.33 -7.48 -36.83
N THR A 104 28.45 -7.42 -35.53
CA THR A 104 28.32 -8.60 -34.64
C THR A 104 26.91 -8.80 -34.12
N GLN A 105 26.02 -7.84 -34.39
CA GLN A 105 24.65 -7.79 -33.86
C GLN A 105 24.57 -7.95 -32.32
N ASN A 106 25.62 -7.55 -31.62
CA ASN A 106 25.70 -7.58 -30.18
C ASN A 106 25.71 -6.13 -29.63
N TYR A 107 25.15 -5.94 -28.44
CA TYR A 107 25.32 -4.70 -27.71
C TYR A 107 26.55 -4.80 -26.81
N ASP A 108 27.48 -3.90 -26.99
CA ASP A 108 28.56 -3.68 -26.03
C ASP A 108 28.00 -2.85 -24.86
N LEU A 109 27.93 -3.46 -23.70
CA LEU A 109 27.35 -2.87 -22.50
C LEU A 109 28.40 -2.13 -21.66
N GLY A 110 29.63 -2.05 -22.16
CA GLY A 110 30.77 -1.56 -21.39
C GLY A 110 31.33 -2.61 -20.43
N ASN A 111 32.48 -2.29 -19.81
CA ASN A 111 33.15 -3.17 -18.82
C ASN A 111 33.38 -4.62 -19.30
N GLY A 112 33.60 -4.81 -20.61
CA GLY A 112 33.82 -6.14 -21.19
C GLY A 112 32.56 -7.01 -21.26
N CYS A 113 31.37 -6.44 -21.06
CA CYS A 113 30.10 -7.15 -21.11
C CYS A 113 29.40 -6.97 -22.46
N LEU A 114 28.93 -8.06 -23.03
CA LEU A 114 28.22 -8.10 -24.30
C LEU A 114 26.84 -8.75 -24.11
N LEU A 115 25.80 -8.12 -24.65
CA LEU A 115 24.49 -8.77 -24.82
C LEU A 115 24.55 -9.63 -26.09
N SER A 116 24.42 -10.93 -25.95
CA SER A 116 24.44 -11.91 -27.02
C SER A 116 23.05 -12.48 -27.27
N TYR A 117 22.73 -12.66 -28.57
CA TYR A 117 21.46 -13.25 -29.02
C TYR A 117 21.74 -14.64 -29.58
N GLY A 118 21.19 -15.68 -28.95
CA GLY A 118 21.06 -17.01 -29.52
C GLY A 118 19.71 -17.19 -30.23
N GLU A 119 19.46 -18.35 -30.86
CA GLU A 119 18.20 -18.60 -31.56
C GLU A 119 16.99 -18.46 -30.65
N ASP A 120 17.10 -18.88 -29.36
CA ASP A 120 16.02 -18.83 -28.37
C ASP A 120 16.49 -18.32 -26.98
N GLN A 121 17.71 -17.80 -26.88
CA GLN A 121 18.25 -17.33 -25.63
C GLN A 121 18.95 -15.99 -25.77
N LEU A 122 18.63 -15.11 -24.82
CA LEU A 122 19.38 -13.89 -24.60
C LEU A 122 20.35 -14.13 -23.44
N SER A 123 21.56 -13.60 -23.56
CA SER A 123 22.54 -13.70 -22.50
C SER A 123 23.42 -12.46 -22.42
N ILE A 124 23.89 -12.12 -21.23
CA ILE A 124 24.95 -11.14 -21.03
C ILE A 124 26.21 -11.90 -20.63
N ILE A 125 27.25 -11.69 -21.41
CA ILE A 125 28.57 -12.33 -21.21
C ILE A 125 29.55 -11.23 -20.86
N CYS A 126 30.09 -11.29 -19.65
CA CYS A 126 31.14 -10.36 -19.17
C CYS A 126 32.49 -11.09 -19.26
N ARG A 127 33.34 -10.70 -20.23
CA ARG A 127 34.62 -11.35 -20.48
C ARG A 127 35.61 -11.20 -19.34
N ASP A 128 35.60 -10.01 -18.72
CA ASP A 128 36.56 -9.67 -17.69
C ASP A 128 36.14 -10.17 -16.30
N ASN A 129 34.87 -10.52 -16.12
CA ASN A 129 34.34 -11.04 -14.87
C ASN A 129 33.14 -11.97 -15.08
N PRO A 130 33.38 -13.29 -15.22
CA PRO A 130 32.32 -14.28 -15.44
C PRO A 130 31.23 -14.31 -14.35
N LYS A 131 31.50 -13.75 -13.17
CA LYS A 131 30.50 -13.63 -12.08
C LYS A 131 29.30 -12.79 -12.48
N TYR A 132 29.45 -11.91 -13.48
CA TYR A 132 28.39 -11.05 -13.97
C TYR A 132 27.68 -11.61 -15.21
N ASN A 133 27.95 -12.85 -15.59
CA ASN A 133 27.24 -13.48 -16.69
C ASN A 133 25.79 -13.75 -16.31
N LEU A 134 24.87 -13.25 -17.13
CA LEU A 134 23.44 -13.54 -17.04
C LEU A 134 23.11 -14.46 -18.20
N SER A 135 23.06 -15.77 -17.95
CA SER A 135 22.92 -16.80 -18.97
C SER A 135 21.56 -17.49 -18.98
N GLU A 136 20.76 -17.29 -17.93
CA GLU A 136 19.40 -17.74 -17.87
C GLU A 136 18.46 -16.62 -18.33
N SER A 137 17.54 -16.94 -19.21
CA SER A 137 16.53 -15.99 -19.70
C SER A 137 15.12 -16.52 -19.48
N GLU A 138 14.19 -15.63 -19.15
CA GLU A 138 12.78 -15.92 -18.96
C GLU A 138 11.92 -14.90 -19.69
N ASP A 139 10.95 -15.36 -20.48
CA ASP A 139 9.97 -14.47 -21.12
C ASP A 139 9.02 -13.93 -20.06
N ILE A 140 9.10 -12.63 -19.80
CA ILE A 140 8.26 -11.92 -18.84
C ILE A 140 7.26 -10.98 -19.50
N SER A 141 6.87 -11.29 -20.76
CA SER A 141 5.94 -10.47 -21.52
C SER A 141 4.55 -10.36 -20.89
N LEU A 142 4.24 -11.23 -19.92
CA LEU A 142 3.03 -11.08 -19.07
C LEU A 142 3.05 -9.81 -18.22
N LEU A 143 4.23 -9.24 -17.97
CA LEU A 143 4.42 -8.00 -17.18
C LEU A 143 4.68 -6.79 -18.07
N THR A 144 4.42 -6.88 -19.39
CA THR A 144 4.72 -5.80 -20.34
C THR A 144 4.10 -4.47 -19.91
N ALA A 145 2.82 -4.49 -19.58
CA ALA A 145 2.11 -3.26 -19.19
C ALA A 145 2.71 -2.62 -17.94
N GLU A 146 3.04 -3.42 -16.93
CA GLU A 146 3.66 -2.96 -15.69
C GLU A 146 5.09 -2.45 -15.91
N ILE A 147 5.85 -3.12 -16.78
CA ILE A 147 7.21 -2.69 -17.14
C ILE A 147 7.15 -1.34 -17.84
N GLU A 148 6.30 -1.20 -18.86
CA GLU A 148 6.17 0.04 -19.62
C GLU A 148 5.62 1.18 -18.75
N HIS A 149 4.63 0.91 -17.92
CA HIS A 149 4.04 1.91 -17.05
C HIS A 149 4.97 2.33 -15.90
N TYR A 150 5.51 1.38 -15.15
CA TYR A 150 6.29 1.68 -13.94
C TYR A 150 7.79 1.81 -14.20
N LEU A 151 8.44 0.82 -14.83
CA LEU A 151 9.91 0.85 -14.97
C LEU A 151 10.38 1.90 -15.97
N LEU A 152 9.66 2.10 -17.07
CA LEU A 152 9.99 3.13 -18.05
C LEU A 152 9.36 4.48 -17.71
N GLY A 153 8.35 4.50 -16.85
CA GLY A 153 7.69 5.70 -16.39
C GLY A 153 8.46 6.47 -15.31
N TYR A 154 8.06 7.72 -15.14
CA TYR A 154 8.52 8.57 -14.04
C TYR A 154 7.54 8.41 -12.88
N VAL A 155 8.04 7.94 -11.75
CA VAL A 155 7.23 7.72 -10.55
C VAL A 155 7.42 8.87 -9.56
N TYR A 156 6.36 9.60 -9.30
CA TYR A 156 6.35 10.78 -8.43
C TYR A 156 5.73 10.44 -7.08
N PRO A 157 6.52 10.37 -6.00
CA PRO A 157 5.98 10.16 -4.67
C PRO A 157 5.17 11.37 -4.21
N THR A 158 4.05 11.13 -3.51
CA THR A 158 3.30 12.18 -2.83
C THR A 158 3.76 12.33 -1.37
N ALA A 159 3.30 13.38 -0.71
CA ALA A 159 3.57 13.57 0.72
C ALA A 159 3.09 12.39 1.59
N SER A 160 2.08 11.66 1.12
CA SER A 160 1.51 10.50 1.82
C SER A 160 2.43 9.25 1.83
N LEU A 161 3.49 9.23 1.02
CA LEU A 161 4.40 8.07 0.97
C LEU A 161 5.10 7.82 2.31
N ARG A 162 5.46 8.89 3.03
CA ARG A 162 6.08 8.76 4.37
C ARG A 162 5.11 8.14 5.38
N ASP A 163 3.86 8.60 5.37
CA ASP A 163 2.81 8.05 6.24
C ASP A 163 2.54 6.58 5.90
N PHE A 164 2.51 6.24 4.60
CA PHE A 164 2.37 4.87 4.11
C PHE A 164 3.45 3.94 4.69
N ILE A 165 4.71 4.36 4.66
CA ILE A 165 5.82 3.59 5.25
C ILE A 165 5.65 3.47 6.77
N GLN A 166 5.30 4.56 7.47
CA GLN A 166 5.09 4.55 8.92
C GLN A 166 3.91 3.68 9.34
N HIS A 167 2.87 3.59 8.53
CA HIS A 167 1.70 2.75 8.76
C HIS A 167 1.91 1.27 8.36
N GLY A 168 3.17 0.86 8.12
CA GLY A 168 3.51 -0.52 7.76
C GLY A 168 3.04 -0.90 6.37
N TYR A 169 3.19 0.02 5.41
CA TYR A 169 2.83 -0.14 3.99
C TYR A 169 1.32 -0.31 3.74
N LEU A 170 0.52 0.41 4.50
CA LEU A 170 -0.92 0.53 4.33
C LEU A 170 -1.29 1.97 3.99
N SER A 171 -2.27 2.15 3.11
CA SER A 171 -2.86 3.48 2.90
C SER A 171 -3.48 4.00 4.21
N SER A 172 -3.64 5.31 4.33
CA SER A 172 -4.24 5.89 5.54
C SER A 172 -5.65 5.35 5.83
N SER A 173 -6.44 5.09 4.78
CA SER A 173 -7.77 4.47 4.90
C SER A 173 -7.71 3.03 5.41
N ASP A 174 -6.79 2.22 4.88
CA ASP A 174 -6.63 0.83 5.28
C ASP A 174 -6.07 0.72 6.70
N TYR A 175 -5.12 1.60 7.06
CA TYR A 175 -4.60 1.70 8.42
C TYR A 175 -5.68 2.08 9.41
N GLN A 176 -6.51 3.08 9.09
CA GLN A 176 -7.63 3.48 9.94
C GLN A 176 -8.66 2.35 10.08
N SER A 177 -9.02 1.67 8.99
CA SER A 177 -9.93 0.53 9.01
C SER A 177 -9.39 -0.60 9.89
N LYS A 178 -8.11 -0.95 9.72
CA LYS A 178 -7.44 -1.97 10.53
C LYS A 178 -7.39 -1.57 12.01
N SER A 179 -7.09 -0.31 12.29
CA SER A 179 -7.08 0.24 13.64
C SER A 179 -8.48 0.22 14.26
N ALA A 180 -9.52 0.64 13.52
CA ALA A 180 -10.90 0.61 13.97
C ALA A 180 -11.38 -0.81 14.30
N ILE A 181 -11.03 -1.80 13.45
CA ILE A 181 -11.34 -3.22 13.72
C ILE A 181 -10.63 -3.69 15.00
N SER A 182 -9.37 -3.31 15.20
CA SER A 182 -8.62 -3.66 16.41
C SER A 182 -9.25 -3.05 17.66
N ILE A 183 -9.61 -1.77 17.63
CA ILE A 183 -10.29 -1.07 18.74
C ILE A 183 -11.65 -1.72 19.01
N SER A 184 -12.42 -2.05 17.96
CA SER A 184 -13.71 -2.74 18.09
C SER A 184 -13.57 -4.09 18.79
N ARG A 185 -12.56 -4.88 18.43
CA ARG A 185 -12.28 -6.17 19.10
C ARG A 185 -11.95 -5.99 20.57
N ILE A 186 -11.10 -5.01 20.91
CA ILE A 186 -10.77 -4.69 22.30
C ILE A 186 -12.03 -4.27 23.06
N SER A 187 -12.87 -3.42 22.47
CA SER A 187 -14.12 -2.94 23.08
C SER A 187 -15.09 -4.10 23.37
N ILE A 188 -15.19 -5.07 22.47
CA ILE A 188 -16.00 -6.27 22.68
C ILE A 188 -15.47 -7.11 23.86
N VAL A 189 -14.15 -7.32 23.91
CA VAL A 189 -13.52 -8.06 25.02
C VAL A 189 -13.77 -7.37 26.37
N VAL A 190 -13.61 -6.04 26.41
CA VAL A 190 -13.87 -5.24 27.61
C VAL A 190 -15.35 -5.30 28.01
N ALA A 191 -16.27 -5.21 27.04
CA ALA A 191 -17.70 -5.31 27.32
C ALA A 191 -18.09 -6.69 27.90
N ILE A 192 -17.53 -7.77 27.36
CA ILE A 192 -17.71 -9.13 27.88
C ILE A 192 -17.16 -9.22 29.30
N ALA A 193 -15.97 -8.71 29.56
CA ALA A 193 -15.36 -8.71 30.88
C ALA A 193 -16.22 -7.96 31.92
N ILE A 194 -16.74 -6.78 31.57
CA ILE A 194 -17.65 -6.01 32.41
C ILE A 194 -18.95 -6.79 32.65
N ALA A 195 -19.53 -7.38 31.60
CA ALA A 195 -20.76 -8.16 31.73
C ALA A 195 -20.60 -9.37 32.66
N LEU A 196 -19.44 -10.04 32.64
CA LEU A 196 -19.13 -11.17 33.53
C LEU A 196 -18.81 -10.72 34.97
N LEU A 197 -18.17 -9.57 35.15
CA LEU A 197 -17.80 -9.04 36.47
C LEU A 197 -18.96 -8.34 37.17
N SER A 198 -19.91 -7.77 36.43
CA SER A 198 -21.04 -7.01 36.97
C SER A 198 -21.88 -7.82 37.97
N PRO A 199 -22.33 -9.06 37.69
CA PRO A 199 -23.10 -9.85 38.66
C PRO A 199 -22.28 -10.22 39.91
N ILE A 200 -20.98 -10.46 39.76
CA ILE A 200 -20.08 -10.77 40.88
C ILE A 200 -19.94 -9.56 41.81
N LEU A 201 -19.73 -8.38 41.21
CA LEU A 201 -19.66 -7.11 41.96
C LEU A 201 -21.00 -6.81 42.63
N THR A 202 -22.13 -7.06 41.98
CA THR A 202 -23.45 -6.84 42.55
C THR A 202 -23.70 -7.72 43.78
N VAL A 203 -23.33 -9.01 43.68
CA VAL A 203 -23.43 -9.95 44.82
C VAL A 203 -22.48 -9.55 45.94
N PHE A 204 -21.25 -9.14 45.63
CA PHE A 204 -20.25 -8.76 46.62
C PHE A 204 -20.63 -7.46 47.34
N ILE A 205 -21.12 -6.46 46.61
CA ILE A 205 -21.60 -5.19 47.19
C ILE A 205 -22.88 -5.43 47.98
N GLY A 206 -23.81 -6.23 47.46
CA GLY A 206 -25.05 -6.62 48.13
C GLY A 206 -24.78 -7.32 49.48
N ASN A 207 -23.83 -8.27 49.53
CA ASN A 207 -23.43 -8.95 50.76
C ASN A 207 -22.71 -8.04 51.76
N ARG A 208 -21.98 -7.04 51.30
CA ARG A 208 -21.18 -6.16 52.21
C ARG A 208 -21.98 -4.97 52.71
N TYR A 209 -22.96 -4.50 51.92
CA TYR A 209 -23.77 -3.32 52.24
C TYR A 209 -25.26 -3.65 52.41
N GLY A 210 -25.66 -4.90 52.23
CA GLY A 210 -27.06 -5.36 52.30
C GLY A 210 -27.67 -5.39 53.71
N LYS A 211 -27.03 -4.77 54.73
CA LYS A 211 -27.59 -4.60 56.06
C LYS A 211 -28.12 -3.18 56.32
N THR A 212 -28.15 -2.32 55.33
CA THR A 212 -28.99 -1.12 55.43
C THR A 212 -30.37 -1.47 54.90
N THR A 213 -31.18 -1.96 55.80
CA THR A 213 -32.61 -1.98 55.63
C THR A 213 -33.04 -0.54 55.34
N ILE A 214 -33.28 -0.23 54.10
CA ILE A 214 -34.06 0.96 53.74
C ILE A 214 -35.42 0.63 54.34
N VAL A 215 -35.71 1.23 55.49
CA VAL A 215 -36.97 1.04 56.16
C VAL A 215 -38.05 1.40 55.15
N GLN A 216 -38.98 0.51 54.94
CA GLN A 216 -40.08 0.63 53.95
C GLN A 216 -40.73 2.02 54.03
N HIS A 217 -40.72 2.63 55.18
CA HIS A 217 -41.18 3.97 55.47
C HIS A 217 -40.40 5.10 54.72
N GLN A 218 -39.11 4.92 54.49
CA GLN A 218 -38.31 5.92 53.74
C GLN A 218 -38.56 5.82 52.24
N PHE A 219 -38.80 4.61 51.73
CA PHE A 219 -39.16 4.38 50.35
C PHE A 219 -40.57 4.95 50.04
N ASP A 220 -41.53 4.74 50.92
CA ASP A 220 -42.88 5.28 50.78
C ASP A 220 -42.88 6.82 50.91
N THR A 221 -42.02 7.39 51.68
CA THR A 221 -41.84 8.85 51.78
C THR A 221 -41.23 9.45 50.52
N LEU A 222 -40.23 8.81 49.90
CA LEU A 222 -39.65 9.22 48.66
C LEU A 222 -40.65 9.08 47.49
N MET A 223 -41.46 8.03 47.47
CA MET A 223 -42.50 7.84 46.46
C MET A 223 -43.66 8.84 46.60
N ARG A 224 -43.95 9.34 47.79
CA ARG A 224 -44.91 10.41 48.02
C ARG A 224 -44.40 11.79 47.58
N LEU A 225 -43.12 12.07 47.75
CA LEU A 225 -42.47 13.32 47.31
C LEU A 225 -42.27 13.37 45.77
N GLY A 226 -42.24 12.21 45.11
CA GLY A 226 -42.08 12.14 43.65
C GLY A 226 -43.36 12.18 42.81
N LYS A 227 -44.57 12.30 43.44
CA LYS A 227 -45.78 12.50 42.67
C LYS A 227 -45.92 13.98 42.31
N PRO A 228 -45.83 14.37 40.99
CA PRO A 228 -46.13 15.69 40.60
C PRO A 228 -47.65 15.94 40.85
N THR A 229 -47.97 16.91 41.65
CA THR A 229 -49.33 17.48 41.74
C THR A 229 -49.67 18.03 40.35
N LEU A 230 -50.47 17.31 39.62
CA LEU A 230 -51.14 17.83 38.45
C LEU A 230 -52.19 18.84 38.92
N GLU A 231 -51.76 20.11 39.09
CA GLU A 231 -52.69 21.24 39.07
C GLU A 231 -53.10 21.46 37.64
N GLU A 232 -54.37 21.23 37.42
CA GLU A 232 -55.16 21.63 36.27
C GLU A 232 -54.95 23.14 36.03
N ARG A 233 -54.27 23.48 34.94
CA ARG A 233 -54.23 24.83 34.40
C ARG A 233 -54.75 24.81 33.00
N ASP A 234 -56.08 24.90 32.88
CA ASP A 234 -56.73 25.38 31.69
C ASP A 234 -56.20 26.76 31.32
N SER A 235 -55.58 26.87 30.18
CA SER A 235 -55.57 28.11 29.43
C SER A 235 -55.19 27.88 27.98
N ASN A 236 -56.18 28.04 27.13
CA ASN A 236 -56.12 28.33 25.71
C ASN A 236 -54.83 29.02 25.28
N HIS A 237 -54.05 28.39 24.41
CA HIS A 237 -53.29 29.12 23.39
C HIS A 237 -53.21 28.33 22.10
N ASN A 238 -53.94 28.82 21.16
CA ASN A 238 -53.90 28.61 19.72
C ASN A 238 -52.45 28.79 19.21
N VAL A 239 -51.80 27.76 18.73
CA VAL A 239 -50.54 27.89 17.98
C VAL A 239 -50.67 27.14 16.66
N GLN A 240 -50.71 27.95 15.59
CA GLN A 240 -50.69 27.50 14.21
C GLN A 240 -49.44 26.65 13.89
N PRO A 241 -49.57 25.67 13.01
CA PRO A 241 -48.40 24.91 12.53
C PRO A 241 -47.63 25.68 11.46
N CYS A 242 -46.37 25.93 11.72
CA CYS A 242 -45.44 26.51 10.74
C CYS A 242 -44.90 25.42 9.82
N THR A 243 -45.44 25.37 8.60
CA THR A 243 -44.93 24.56 7.49
C THR A 243 -43.68 25.24 6.94
N LYS A 244 -42.52 24.62 7.09
CA LYS A 244 -41.34 24.97 6.31
C LYS A 244 -40.97 23.79 5.39
N GLN A 245 -41.50 23.86 4.17
CA GLN A 245 -40.92 23.27 3.00
C GLN A 245 -39.67 24.10 2.60
N GLN A 246 -38.52 23.54 2.63
CA GLN A 246 -37.35 24.07 1.89
C GLN A 246 -37.01 23.12 0.76
N LEU A 247 -37.31 23.61 -0.43
CA LEU A 247 -36.87 23.09 -1.73
C LEU A 247 -35.34 23.06 -1.80
N TRP A 248 -34.82 21.94 -2.20
CA TRP A 248 -33.48 21.82 -2.75
C TRP A 248 -33.57 21.99 -4.27
N GLN A 249 -32.95 23.03 -4.83
CA GLN A 249 -32.69 23.15 -6.26
C GLN A 249 -31.27 22.69 -6.54
N PRO A 250 -31.03 21.89 -7.59
CA PRO A 250 -29.69 21.55 -8.03
C PRO A 250 -29.12 22.66 -8.92
N LEU A 251 -27.92 23.13 -8.59
CA LEU A 251 -27.13 23.98 -9.49
C LEU A 251 -26.59 23.14 -10.65
N ARG A 252 -27.06 23.48 -11.85
CA ARG A 252 -26.38 23.20 -13.12
C ARG A 252 -25.40 24.36 -13.37
N ASN A 253 -24.15 24.01 -13.55
CA ASN A 253 -23.27 24.55 -14.59
C ASN A 253 -22.09 23.60 -14.78
#